data_8ed8bab692f7bdad3a2a2982b5095354
#
_entry.id   8ed8bab692f7bdad3a2a2982b5095354
#
_cell.length_a   1.000
_cell.length_b   1.000
_cell.length_c   1.000
_cell.angle_alpha   90.00
_cell.angle_beta   90.00
_cell.angle_gamma   90.00
#
_symmetry.space_group_name_H-M   'P 1'
#
loop_
_entity.id
_entity.type
_entity.pdbx_description
1 polymer ?
#
loop_
_entity_poly.entity_id
_entity_poly.type
_entity_poly.pdbx_seq_one_letter_code
_entity_poly.pdbx_strand_id
1 'polypeptide(L)'
;MILAPPDNDDTGANSPEKLTAGTIERIAVAMLNFVFLFLMAVFIFNVPIKGPFLTLLIGTFVYVFATTGFGQLISSFVRTQVAAVFATAILSIVPAVNFSGLFAPVSSLSGTAKILGLSFPSAWYQPVTVGVFAKALGMIDLWRNVAAITIIALAYLALSLVLLRKQEA
;
A
#
# COMPACT_ATOMS: atom_id res chain seq x y z
N MET A 1 22.13 -48.75 -10.10
CA MET A 1 22.31 -47.27 -10.13
C MET A 1 20.95 -46.67 -9.93
N ILE A 2 20.57 -46.44 -8.67
CA ILE A 2 19.26 -45.91 -8.30
C ILE A 2 19.41 -44.39 -8.39
N LEU A 3 18.76 -43.79 -9.39
CA LEU A 3 18.60 -42.33 -9.44
C LEU A 3 17.76 -41.94 -8.23
N ALA A 4 18.35 -41.15 -7.33
CA ALA A 4 17.57 -40.43 -6.31
C ALA A 4 16.54 -39.58 -6.99
N PRO A 5 15.27 -39.49 -6.49
CA PRO A 5 14.30 -38.59 -7.04
C PRO A 5 14.81 -37.16 -6.88
N PRO A 6 14.53 -36.27 -7.82
CA PRO A 6 14.88 -34.85 -7.64
C PRO A 6 14.23 -34.35 -6.37
N ASP A 7 15.04 -33.76 -5.54
CA ASP A 7 14.63 -33.09 -4.31
C ASP A 7 13.69 -31.98 -4.70
N ASN A 8 12.39 -32.25 -4.62
CA ASN A 8 11.34 -31.25 -4.86
C ASN A 8 11.27 -30.33 -3.64
N ASP A 9 12.23 -29.40 -3.55
CA ASP A 9 12.22 -28.29 -2.59
C ASP A 9 11.09 -27.27 -2.87
N ASP A 10 10.13 -27.62 -3.71
CA ASP A 10 8.98 -26.77 -4.04
C ASP A 10 7.99 -26.59 -2.88
N THR A 11 8.09 -27.43 -1.82
CA THR A 11 7.31 -27.28 -0.59
C THR A 11 7.74 -26.07 0.26
N GLY A 12 8.91 -25.49 -0.01
CA GLY A 12 9.42 -24.33 0.71
C GLY A 12 8.99 -22.96 0.12
N ALA A 13 8.43 -22.93 -1.08
CA ALA A 13 8.09 -21.65 -1.75
C ALA A 13 6.99 -20.87 -1.02
N ASN A 14 6.07 -21.56 -0.38
CA ASN A 14 4.91 -20.97 0.33
C ASN A 14 5.03 -21.00 1.85
N SER A 15 6.23 -21.21 2.41
CA SER A 15 6.40 -21.17 3.85
C SER A 15 6.04 -19.77 4.38
N PRO A 16 5.32 -19.65 5.52
CA PRO A 16 4.95 -18.35 6.12
C PRO A 16 6.16 -17.43 6.32
N GLU A 17 7.33 -18.02 6.53
CA GLU A 17 8.60 -17.32 6.71
C GLU A 17 9.06 -16.62 5.42
N LYS A 18 8.94 -17.25 4.25
CA LYS A 18 9.29 -16.64 2.97
C LYS A 18 8.29 -15.56 2.55
N LEU A 19 7.01 -15.77 2.86
CA LEU A 19 5.98 -14.75 2.61
C LEU A 19 6.19 -13.49 3.46
N THR A 20 6.56 -13.65 4.72
CA THR A 20 6.89 -12.52 5.60
C THR A 20 8.19 -11.84 5.20
N ALA A 21 9.22 -12.58 4.84
CA ALA A 21 10.49 -12.04 4.36
C ALA A 21 10.27 -11.20 3.07
N GLY A 22 9.55 -11.73 2.10
CA GLY A 22 9.23 -11.00 0.87
C GLY A 22 8.36 -9.75 1.11
N THR A 23 7.50 -9.77 2.11
CA THR A 23 6.71 -8.60 2.49
C THR A 23 7.59 -7.51 3.12
N ILE A 24 8.51 -7.89 4.01
CA ILE A 24 9.46 -6.98 4.64
C ILE A 24 10.36 -6.32 3.59
N GLU A 25 10.88 -7.10 2.64
CA GLU A 25 11.71 -6.60 1.54
C GLU A 25 10.96 -5.55 0.71
N ARG A 26 9.72 -5.82 0.33
CA ARG A 26 8.88 -4.87 -0.44
C ARG A 26 8.62 -3.58 0.32
N ILE A 27 8.35 -3.67 1.62
CA ILE A 27 8.17 -2.50 2.47
C ILE A 27 9.46 -1.71 2.58
N ALA A 28 10.61 -2.36 2.75
CA ALA A 28 11.91 -1.71 2.83
C ALA A 28 12.24 -0.94 1.54
N VAL A 29 12.05 -1.56 0.37
CA VAL A 29 12.25 -0.91 -0.93
C VAL A 29 11.30 0.28 -1.12
N ALA A 30 10.04 0.14 -0.74
CA ALA A 30 9.06 1.23 -0.84
C ALA A 30 9.39 2.39 0.11
N MET A 31 9.88 2.11 1.32
CA MET A 31 10.33 3.13 2.25
C MET A 31 11.61 3.83 1.77
N LEU A 32 12.53 3.10 1.16
CA LEU A 32 13.71 3.71 0.51
C LEU A 32 13.31 4.65 -0.62
N ASN A 33 12.37 4.24 -1.47
CA ASN A 33 11.82 5.08 -2.53
C ASN A 33 11.12 6.33 -1.96
N PHE A 34 10.36 6.18 -0.87
CA PHE A 34 9.77 7.33 -0.18
C PHE A 34 10.84 8.32 0.29
N VAL A 35 11.90 7.85 0.96
CA VAL A 35 13.00 8.72 1.41
C VAL A 35 13.62 9.46 0.23
N PHE A 36 13.87 8.77 -0.88
CA PHE A 36 14.43 9.38 -2.08
C PHE A 36 13.50 10.49 -2.65
N LEU A 37 12.21 10.20 -2.82
CA LEU A 37 11.22 11.17 -3.30
C LEU A 37 11.04 12.34 -2.33
N PHE A 38 11.09 12.07 -1.02
CA PHE A 38 11.03 13.09 0.01
C PHE A 38 12.23 14.04 -0.07
N LEU A 39 13.45 13.51 -0.20
CA LEU A 39 14.65 14.32 -0.38
C LEU A 39 14.59 15.14 -1.67
N MET A 40 14.12 14.56 -2.76
CA MET A 40 13.86 15.31 -3.99
C MET A 40 12.87 16.46 -3.77
N ALA A 41 11.76 16.20 -3.12
CA ALA A 41 10.74 17.22 -2.86
C ALA A 41 11.31 18.40 -2.05
N VAL A 42 12.11 18.12 -1.03
CA VAL A 42 12.66 19.14 -0.14
C VAL A 42 13.86 19.87 -0.76
N PHE A 43 14.83 19.14 -1.32
CA PHE A 43 16.10 19.73 -1.77
C PHE A 43 16.07 20.21 -3.22
N ILE A 44 15.34 19.53 -4.11
CA ILE A 44 15.29 19.92 -5.53
C ILE A 44 14.11 20.85 -5.77
N PHE A 45 12.92 20.51 -5.27
CA PHE A 45 11.73 21.33 -5.49
C PHE A 45 11.50 22.40 -4.41
N ASN A 46 12.37 22.46 -3.38
CA ASN A 46 12.27 23.42 -2.26
C ASN A 46 10.87 23.46 -1.63
N VAL A 47 10.19 22.29 -1.53
CA VAL A 47 8.88 22.20 -0.90
C VAL A 47 9.06 22.37 0.61
N PRO A 48 8.47 23.41 1.23
CA PRO A 48 8.62 23.63 2.65
C PRO A 48 7.86 22.60 3.46
N ILE A 49 8.53 22.00 4.45
CA ILE A 49 7.88 21.13 5.43
C ILE A 49 7.44 22.01 6.59
N LYS A 50 6.14 22.13 6.80
CA LYS A 50 5.58 22.95 7.89
C LYS A 50 5.22 22.13 9.13
N GLY A 51 4.86 20.85 8.95
CA GLY A 51 4.46 19.95 10.02
C GLY A 51 5.56 18.98 10.44
N PRO A 52 5.32 18.17 11.47
CA PRO A 52 6.30 17.22 11.98
C PRO A 52 6.55 16.08 11.00
N PHE A 53 7.82 15.88 10.64
CA PHE A 53 8.26 14.80 9.73
C PHE A 53 7.84 13.40 10.23
N LEU A 54 7.80 13.19 11.55
CA LEU A 54 7.41 11.93 12.15
C LEU A 54 5.98 11.51 11.77
N THR A 55 5.05 12.47 11.70
CA THR A 55 3.68 12.23 11.28
C THR A 55 3.61 11.73 9.82
N LEU A 56 4.40 12.34 8.94
CA LEU A 56 4.51 11.92 7.54
C LEU A 56 5.12 10.51 7.45
N LEU A 57 6.19 10.25 8.21
CA LEU A 57 6.86 8.95 8.21
C LEU A 57 5.93 7.82 8.66
N ILE A 58 5.19 8.01 9.77
CA ILE A 58 4.22 7.03 10.26
C ILE A 58 3.09 6.83 9.24
N GLY A 59 2.53 7.92 8.72
CA GLY A 59 1.48 7.86 7.70
C GLY A 59 1.92 7.12 6.44
N THR A 60 3.16 7.38 5.98
CA THR A 60 3.75 6.69 4.84
C THR A 60 3.98 5.22 5.12
N PHE A 61 4.50 4.87 6.28
CA PHE A 61 4.74 3.47 6.65
C PHE A 61 3.43 2.66 6.61
N VAL A 62 2.37 3.19 7.21
CA VAL A 62 1.05 2.54 7.21
C VAL A 62 0.47 2.48 5.78
N TYR A 63 0.67 3.52 4.98
CA TYR A 63 0.25 3.55 3.58
C TYR A 63 0.97 2.50 2.73
N VAL A 64 2.28 2.38 2.87
CA VAL A 64 3.09 1.35 2.18
C VAL A 64 2.63 -0.05 2.59
N PHE A 65 2.34 -0.25 3.87
CA PHE A 65 1.81 -1.52 4.36
C PHE A 65 0.44 -1.85 3.76
N ALA A 66 -0.46 -0.86 3.65
CA ALA A 66 -1.76 -1.02 3.01
C ALA A 66 -1.65 -1.36 1.52
N THR A 67 -0.79 -0.66 0.78
CA THR A 67 -0.60 -0.90 -0.67
C THR A 67 0.08 -2.23 -0.95
N THR A 68 1.00 -2.67 -0.09
CA THR A 68 1.61 -4.00 -0.17
C THR A 68 0.54 -5.09 0.05
N GLY A 69 -0.33 -4.93 1.05
CA GLY A 69 -1.45 -5.83 1.29
C GLY A 69 -2.43 -5.90 0.12
N PHE A 70 -2.71 -4.76 -0.51
CA PHE A 70 -3.52 -4.69 -1.73
C PHE A 70 -2.89 -5.48 -2.89
N GLY A 71 -1.58 -5.31 -3.13
CA GLY A 71 -0.86 -6.06 -4.14
C GLY A 71 -0.90 -7.58 -3.89
N GLN A 72 -0.75 -8.01 -2.64
CA GLN A 72 -0.88 -9.41 -2.25
C GLN A 72 -2.31 -9.93 -2.49
N LEU A 73 -3.32 -9.14 -2.17
CA LEU A 73 -4.71 -9.47 -2.41
C LEU A 73 -4.97 -9.71 -3.90
N ILE A 74 -4.52 -8.82 -4.78
CA ILE A 74 -4.69 -9.00 -6.23
C ILE A 74 -3.93 -10.22 -6.72
N SER A 75 -2.71 -10.43 -6.25
CA SER A 75 -1.90 -11.61 -6.60
C SER A 75 -2.60 -12.93 -6.24
N SER A 76 -3.45 -12.94 -5.21
CA SER A 76 -4.23 -14.12 -4.83
C SER A 76 -5.36 -14.47 -5.82
N PHE A 77 -5.79 -13.54 -6.67
CA PHE A 77 -6.80 -13.78 -7.68
C PHE A 77 -6.24 -14.18 -9.05
N VAL A 78 -4.96 -13.93 -9.27
CA VAL A 78 -4.36 -14.05 -10.61
C VAL A 78 -3.33 -15.17 -10.64
N ARG A 79 -3.45 -16.06 -11.65
CA ARG A 79 -2.61 -17.27 -11.75
C ARG A 79 -1.21 -17.03 -12.31
N THR A 80 -0.96 -15.90 -12.96
CA THR A 80 0.34 -15.61 -13.56
C THR A 80 0.94 -14.32 -13.03
N GLN A 81 2.25 -14.27 -12.84
CA GLN A 81 2.96 -13.09 -12.34
C GLN A 81 2.75 -11.86 -13.25
N VAL A 82 2.80 -12.06 -14.56
CA VAL A 82 2.60 -10.98 -15.54
C VAL A 82 1.21 -10.36 -15.41
N ALA A 83 0.18 -11.19 -15.37
CA ALA A 83 -1.20 -10.71 -15.20
C ALA A 83 -1.41 -10.04 -13.82
N ALA A 84 -0.76 -10.53 -12.75
CA ALA A 84 -0.82 -9.91 -11.43
C ALA A 84 -0.22 -8.50 -11.43
N VAL A 85 0.93 -8.30 -12.09
CA VAL A 85 1.58 -6.98 -12.21
C VAL A 85 0.67 -6.00 -12.96
N PHE A 86 0.14 -6.39 -14.12
CA PHE A 86 -0.77 -5.54 -14.90
C PHE A 86 -2.07 -5.25 -14.16
N ALA A 87 -2.68 -6.26 -13.55
CA ALA A 87 -3.91 -6.09 -12.77
C ALA A 87 -3.68 -5.12 -11.58
N THR A 88 -2.60 -5.31 -10.84
CA THR A 88 -2.25 -4.43 -9.71
C THR A 88 -2.00 -3.00 -10.19
N ALA A 89 -1.25 -2.82 -11.29
CA ALA A 89 -0.97 -1.50 -11.84
C ALA A 89 -2.27 -0.78 -12.25
N ILE A 90 -3.14 -1.42 -13.04
CA ILE A 90 -4.38 -0.81 -13.51
C ILE A 90 -5.33 -0.53 -12.33
N LEU A 91 -5.53 -1.51 -11.45
CA LEU A 91 -6.43 -1.38 -10.31
C LEU A 91 -5.92 -0.42 -9.23
N SER A 92 -4.61 -0.10 -9.21
CA SER A 92 -4.04 0.90 -8.31
C SER A 92 -4.01 2.29 -8.92
N ILE A 93 -3.56 2.42 -10.18
CA ILE A 93 -3.37 3.73 -10.81
C ILE A 93 -4.71 4.45 -11.00
N VAL A 94 -5.72 3.75 -11.51
CA VAL A 94 -7.02 4.38 -11.81
C VAL A 94 -7.67 4.97 -10.54
N PRO A 95 -7.81 4.23 -9.43
CA PRO A 95 -8.33 4.81 -8.20
C PRO A 95 -7.40 5.83 -7.55
N ALA A 96 -6.09 5.60 -7.59
CA ALA A 96 -5.12 6.52 -7.03
C ALA A 96 -5.19 7.89 -7.70
N VAL A 97 -5.36 7.94 -9.00
CA VAL A 97 -5.45 9.19 -9.77
C VAL A 97 -6.82 9.86 -9.58
N ASN A 98 -7.91 9.09 -9.69
CA ASN A 98 -9.26 9.67 -9.68
C ASN A 98 -9.84 9.94 -8.29
N PHE A 99 -9.47 9.13 -7.29
CA PHE A 99 -10.09 9.16 -5.96
C PHE A 99 -9.14 9.60 -4.83
N SER A 100 -7.87 9.88 -5.12
CA SER A 100 -6.93 10.39 -4.10
C SER A 100 -7.22 11.82 -3.64
N GLY A 101 -8.08 12.55 -4.35
CA GLY A 101 -8.27 13.98 -4.12
C GLY A 101 -7.28 14.87 -4.89
N LEU A 102 -6.48 14.27 -5.81
CA LEU A 102 -5.49 15.01 -6.61
C LEU A 102 -6.19 15.93 -7.64
N PHE A 103 -7.20 15.42 -8.36
CA PHE A 103 -7.94 16.18 -9.36
C PHE A 103 -9.24 16.79 -8.81
N ALA A 104 -9.93 16.07 -7.94
CA ALA A 104 -11.16 16.56 -7.30
C ALA A 104 -11.18 16.11 -5.84
N PRO A 105 -11.61 16.98 -4.90
CA PRO A 105 -11.75 16.57 -3.50
C PRO A 105 -12.67 15.35 -3.37
N VAL A 106 -12.28 14.38 -2.53
CA VAL A 106 -13.10 13.18 -2.28
C VAL A 106 -14.50 13.55 -1.77
N SER A 107 -14.63 14.71 -1.13
CA SER A 107 -15.91 15.26 -0.67
C SER A 107 -16.88 15.64 -1.81
N SER A 108 -16.37 15.92 -3.02
CA SER A 108 -17.19 16.22 -4.19
C SER A 108 -17.73 14.98 -4.90
N LEU A 109 -17.20 13.81 -4.55
CA LEU A 109 -17.67 12.54 -5.09
C LEU A 109 -19.03 12.17 -4.48
N SER A 110 -19.95 11.70 -5.31
CA SER A 110 -21.30 11.27 -4.90
C SER A 110 -21.53 9.79 -5.19
N GLY A 111 -22.44 9.19 -4.44
CA GLY A 111 -22.88 7.81 -4.66
C GLY A 111 -21.76 6.77 -4.58
N THR A 112 -21.75 5.85 -5.52
CA THR A 112 -20.84 4.70 -5.59
C THR A 112 -19.36 5.12 -5.71
N ALA A 113 -19.09 6.21 -6.42
CA ALA A 113 -17.73 6.73 -6.61
C ALA A 113 -17.08 7.15 -5.28
N LYS A 114 -17.86 7.70 -4.35
CA LYS A 114 -17.39 8.05 -3.01
C LYS A 114 -17.04 6.82 -2.19
N ILE A 115 -17.86 5.77 -2.24
CA ILE A 115 -17.60 4.51 -1.51
C ILE A 115 -16.34 3.85 -2.06
N LEU A 116 -16.19 3.76 -3.38
CA LEU A 116 -14.99 3.23 -4.02
C LEU A 116 -13.76 4.06 -3.65
N GLY A 117 -13.84 5.37 -3.72
CA GLY A 117 -12.74 6.26 -3.36
C GLY A 117 -12.27 6.05 -1.92
N LEU A 118 -13.20 6.00 -0.97
CA LEU A 118 -12.90 5.80 0.45
C LEU A 118 -12.37 4.40 0.78
N SER A 119 -12.59 3.41 -0.10
CA SER A 119 -12.03 2.07 0.06
C SER A 119 -10.53 2.01 -0.26
N PHE A 120 -9.99 3.02 -0.95
CA PHE A 120 -8.56 3.05 -1.30
C PHE A 120 -7.75 3.86 -0.28
N PRO A 121 -6.58 3.35 0.14
CA PRO A 121 -5.74 4.04 1.12
C PRO A 121 -5.21 5.39 0.63
N SER A 122 -5.12 5.60 -0.69
CA SER A 122 -4.67 6.86 -1.28
C SER A 122 -5.55 8.06 -0.95
N ALA A 123 -6.88 7.86 -0.84
CA ALA A 123 -7.83 8.91 -0.46
C ALA A 123 -7.59 9.46 0.96
N TRP A 124 -7.07 8.62 1.85
CA TRP A 124 -6.76 8.97 3.23
C TRP A 124 -5.32 9.44 3.41
N TYR A 125 -4.40 8.98 2.53
CA TYR A 125 -3.00 9.36 2.59
C TYR A 125 -2.75 10.77 2.03
N GLN A 126 -3.48 11.19 0.99
CA GLN A 126 -3.35 12.52 0.41
C GLN A 126 -3.56 13.65 1.44
N PRO A 127 -4.61 13.64 2.31
CA PRO A 127 -4.73 14.62 3.38
C PRO A 127 -3.59 14.61 4.38
N VAL A 128 -2.94 13.44 4.63
CA VAL A 128 -1.76 13.36 5.50
C VAL A 128 -0.60 14.11 4.87
N THR A 129 -0.30 13.85 3.60
CA THR A 129 0.78 14.51 2.87
C THR A 129 0.56 16.02 2.80
N VAL A 130 -0.60 16.46 2.32
CA VAL A 130 -0.93 17.89 2.22
C VAL A 130 -0.98 18.55 3.60
N GLY A 131 -1.49 17.84 4.60
CA GLY A 131 -1.56 18.32 5.98
C GLY A 131 -0.18 18.65 6.55
N VAL A 132 0.78 17.77 6.37
CA VAL A 132 2.14 17.96 6.89
C VAL A 132 2.91 19.01 6.07
N PHE A 133 2.87 18.95 4.74
CA PHE A 133 3.64 19.89 3.90
C PHE A 133 3.05 21.31 3.90
N ALA A 134 1.75 21.45 3.74
CA ALA A 134 1.13 22.75 3.50
C ALA A 134 0.49 23.39 4.75
N LYS A 135 -0.09 22.58 5.65
CA LYS A 135 -0.96 23.06 6.73
C LYS A 135 -0.35 22.96 8.14
N ALA A 136 0.88 22.46 8.28
CA ALA A 136 1.56 22.22 9.55
C ALA A 136 0.75 21.30 10.53
N LEU A 137 -0.07 20.41 10.01
CA LEU A 137 -0.88 19.51 10.81
C LEU A 137 -0.01 18.41 11.44
N GLY A 138 -0.29 18.11 12.71
CA GLY A 138 0.38 17.07 13.47
C GLY A 138 -0.40 15.76 13.50
N MET A 139 0.14 14.78 14.22
CA MET A 139 -0.49 13.47 14.39
C MET A 139 -1.88 13.56 15.04
N ILE A 140 -2.08 14.52 15.94
CA ILE A 140 -3.36 14.76 16.64
C ILE A 140 -4.48 15.14 15.64
N ASP A 141 -4.14 15.88 14.59
CA ASP A 141 -5.11 16.32 13.58
C ASP A 141 -5.36 15.24 12.53
N LEU A 142 -4.32 14.43 12.24
CA LEU A 142 -4.32 13.47 11.15
C LEU A 142 -4.56 12.02 11.60
N TRP A 143 -4.75 11.76 12.90
CA TRP A 143 -4.92 10.42 13.44
C TRP A 143 -6.08 9.64 12.80
N ARG A 144 -7.17 10.34 12.45
CA ARG A 144 -8.33 9.71 11.80
C ARG A 144 -7.98 9.15 10.42
N ASN A 145 -7.14 9.86 9.68
CA ASN A 145 -6.69 9.44 8.36
C ASN A 145 -5.74 8.25 8.47
N VAL A 146 -4.79 8.31 9.42
CA VAL A 146 -3.85 7.20 9.68
C VAL A 146 -4.60 5.97 10.19
N ALA A 147 -5.58 6.13 11.08
CA ALA A 147 -6.42 5.04 11.56
C ALA A 147 -7.24 4.41 10.41
N ALA A 148 -7.82 5.22 9.52
CA ALA A 148 -8.54 4.71 8.36
C ALA A 148 -7.63 3.88 7.43
N ILE A 149 -6.41 4.36 7.14
CA ILE A 149 -5.43 3.60 6.35
C ILE A 149 -5.08 2.29 7.04
N THR A 150 -4.90 2.29 8.37
CA THR A 150 -4.59 1.10 9.16
C THR A 150 -5.72 0.06 9.07
N ILE A 151 -6.97 0.49 9.20
CA ILE A 151 -8.14 -0.40 9.08
C ILE A 151 -8.19 -1.02 7.67
N ILE A 152 -7.98 -0.23 6.62
CA ILE A 152 -7.95 -0.71 5.24
C ILE A 152 -6.80 -1.70 5.04
N ALA A 153 -5.61 -1.42 5.60
CA ALA A 153 -4.46 -2.31 5.54
C ALA A 153 -4.75 -3.67 6.17
N LEU A 154 -5.33 -3.67 7.37
CA LEU A 154 -5.72 -4.90 8.07
C LEU A 154 -6.80 -5.67 7.30
N ALA A 155 -7.77 -4.97 6.70
CA ALA A 155 -8.80 -5.59 5.88
C ALA A 155 -8.22 -6.29 4.64
N TYR A 156 -7.29 -5.64 3.94
CA TYR A 156 -6.62 -6.23 2.76
C TYR A 156 -5.79 -7.45 3.14
N LEU A 157 -5.04 -7.40 4.25
CA LEU A 157 -4.26 -8.54 4.73
C LEU A 157 -5.14 -9.70 5.17
N ALA A 158 -6.20 -9.42 5.95
CA ALA A 158 -7.12 -10.45 6.39
C ALA A 158 -7.79 -11.15 5.19
N LEU A 159 -8.21 -10.37 4.19
CA LEU A 159 -8.84 -10.90 2.98
C LEU A 159 -7.85 -11.73 2.15
N SER A 160 -6.61 -11.25 2.02
CA SER A 160 -5.54 -12.00 1.34
C SER A 160 -5.27 -13.34 2.01
N LEU A 161 -5.18 -13.37 3.35
CA LEU A 161 -4.94 -14.60 4.11
C LEU A 161 -6.09 -15.61 3.97
N VAL A 162 -7.34 -15.12 4.00
CA VAL A 162 -8.53 -15.99 3.82
C VAL A 162 -8.56 -16.62 2.42
N LEU A 163 -8.20 -15.82 1.40
CA LEU A 163 -8.17 -16.31 0.02
C LEU A 163 -7.04 -17.33 -0.21
N LEU A 164 -5.85 -17.09 0.34
CA LEU A 164 -4.72 -18.02 0.25
C LEU A 164 -5.05 -19.37 0.91
N ARG A 165 -5.63 -19.36 2.10
CA ARG A 165 -6.06 -20.60 2.78
C ARG A 165 -7.08 -21.41 1.96
N LYS A 166 -7.91 -20.74 1.18
CA LYS A 166 -8.94 -21.40 0.35
C LYS A 166 -8.36 -22.03 -0.93
N GLN A 167 -7.14 -21.65 -1.31
CA GLN A 167 -6.46 -22.24 -2.47
C GLN A 167 -5.61 -23.47 -2.11
N GLU A 168 -5.29 -23.62 -0.82
CA GLU A 168 -4.53 -24.77 -0.29
C GLU A 168 -5.45 -25.93 0.17
N ALA A 169 -6.76 -25.73 0.24
CA ALA A 169 -7.77 -26.73 0.59
C ALA A 169 -8.47 -27.29 -0.66
#